data_65e7caa964e6f6cd5745c426b2e02294
#
_entry.id   65e7caa964e6f6cd5745c426b2e02294
#
_cell.length_a   1.000
_cell.length_b   1.000
_cell.length_c   1.000
_cell.angle_alpha   90.00
_cell.angle_beta   90.00
_cell.angle_gamma   90.00
#
_symmetry.space_group_name_H-M   'P 1'
#
loop_
_entity.id
_entity.type
_entity.pdbx_description
1 polymer ?
#
loop_
_entity_poly.entity_id
_entity_poly.type
_entity_poly.pdbx_seq_one_letter_code
_entity_poly.pdbx_strand_id
1 'polypeptide(L)'
;MSTVTLSETTYQWLQRKAEESARTPDQIADELLRRQLVPEHAYIEVVEKITGSQAMIKGTRVPVSIIIGYLRMGETPESLVDNILPHLTLAQVYDVLSYYHDHQDEIEQEMIENTEEYGRAYLREHLGEEMDHG
;
A
#
# COMPACT_ATOMS: atom_id res chain seq x y z
N MET A 1 8.89 -33.18 1.78
CA MET A 1 7.54 -32.84 2.25
C MET A 1 7.61 -31.96 3.48
N SER A 2 7.01 -30.79 3.41
CA SER A 2 7.00 -29.85 4.54
C SER A 2 5.83 -30.16 5.48
N THR A 3 6.10 -30.15 6.78
CA THR A 3 5.05 -30.37 7.77
C THR A 3 5.06 -29.21 8.77
N VAL A 4 3.88 -28.86 9.26
CA VAL A 4 3.68 -27.87 10.31
C VAL A 4 2.96 -28.58 11.46
N THR A 5 3.46 -28.42 12.67
CA THR A 5 2.84 -28.99 13.85
C THR A 5 2.03 -27.91 14.58
N LEU A 6 0.75 -28.15 14.75
CA LEU A 6 -0.16 -27.26 15.46
C LEU A 6 -0.40 -27.76 16.88
N SER A 7 -0.71 -26.84 17.80
CA SER A 7 -1.17 -27.23 19.11
C SER A 7 -2.50 -27.97 19.01
N GLU A 8 -2.80 -28.80 19.99
CA GLU A 8 -4.06 -29.54 20.03
C GLU A 8 -5.28 -28.61 20.02
N THR A 9 -5.21 -27.51 20.75
CA THR A 9 -6.28 -26.52 20.81
C THR A 9 -6.52 -25.91 19.42
N THR A 10 -5.45 -25.49 18.72
CA THR A 10 -5.57 -24.93 17.38
C THR A 10 -6.15 -25.95 16.41
N TYR A 11 -5.70 -27.20 16.50
CA TYR A 11 -6.21 -28.28 15.65
C TYR A 11 -7.69 -28.52 15.88
N GLN A 12 -8.15 -28.49 17.13
CA GLN A 12 -9.56 -28.64 17.47
C GLN A 12 -10.40 -27.52 16.85
N TRP A 13 -9.92 -26.28 16.86
CA TRP A 13 -10.60 -25.15 16.21
C TRP A 13 -10.68 -25.37 14.71
N LEU A 14 -9.62 -25.86 14.08
CA LEU A 14 -9.63 -26.18 12.65
C LEU A 14 -10.62 -27.28 12.31
N GLN A 15 -10.68 -28.35 13.13
CA GLN A 15 -11.63 -29.43 12.94
C GLN A 15 -13.07 -28.92 12.98
N ARG A 16 -13.38 -28.08 13.96
CA ARG A 16 -14.72 -27.48 14.08
C ARG A 16 -15.08 -26.65 12.85
N LYS A 17 -14.15 -25.80 12.41
CA LYS A 17 -14.35 -24.97 11.23
C LYS A 17 -14.51 -25.82 9.96
N ALA A 18 -13.74 -26.88 9.85
CA ALA A 18 -13.80 -27.81 8.73
C ALA A 18 -15.17 -28.53 8.67
N GLU A 19 -15.67 -28.97 9.81
CA GLU A 19 -17.00 -29.61 9.89
C GLU A 19 -18.10 -28.64 9.47
N GLU A 20 -18.06 -27.39 9.95
CA GLU A 20 -19.02 -26.36 9.58
C GLU A 20 -19.00 -26.05 8.08
N SER A 21 -17.83 -26.12 7.44
CA SER A 21 -17.63 -25.76 6.03
C SER A 21 -17.69 -26.96 5.09
N ALA A 22 -17.86 -28.18 5.60
CA ALA A 22 -17.81 -29.44 4.83
C ALA A 22 -16.46 -29.56 4.05
N ARG A 23 -15.37 -29.15 4.68
CA ARG A 23 -14.01 -29.21 4.11
C ARG A 23 -13.07 -29.92 5.08
N THR A 24 -11.90 -30.29 4.62
CA THR A 24 -10.91 -30.94 5.49
C THR A 24 -10.16 -29.87 6.33
N PRO A 25 -9.65 -30.26 7.52
CA PRO A 25 -8.82 -29.34 8.30
C PRO A 25 -7.61 -28.80 7.53
N ASP A 26 -6.99 -29.64 6.70
CA ASP A 26 -5.84 -29.22 5.89
C ASP A 26 -6.21 -28.13 4.89
N GLN A 27 -7.38 -28.24 4.25
CA GLN A 27 -7.87 -27.22 3.31
C GLN A 27 -8.15 -25.90 4.01
N ILE A 28 -8.77 -25.95 5.19
CA ILE A 28 -9.07 -24.74 5.97
C ILE A 28 -7.76 -24.08 6.44
N ALA A 29 -6.81 -24.89 6.95
CA ALA A 29 -5.53 -24.37 7.39
C ALA A 29 -4.77 -23.69 6.26
N ASP A 30 -4.71 -24.32 5.08
CA ASP A 30 -4.05 -23.76 3.91
C ASP A 30 -4.68 -22.43 3.48
N GLU A 31 -6.00 -22.37 3.42
CA GLU A 31 -6.73 -21.15 3.03
C GLU A 31 -6.48 -20.00 4.01
N LEU A 32 -6.59 -20.26 5.32
CA LEU A 32 -6.42 -19.23 6.34
C LEU A 32 -4.98 -18.72 6.38
N LEU A 33 -4.01 -19.61 6.32
CA LEU A 33 -2.60 -19.21 6.30
C LEU A 33 -2.24 -18.45 5.03
N ARG A 34 -2.79 -18.86 3.89
CA ARG A 34 -2.57 -18.17 2.63
C ARG A 34 -3.07 -16.73 2.70
N ARG A 35 -4.25 -16.49 3.27
CA ARG A 35 -4.80 -15.14 3.46
C ARG A 35 -3.91 -14.28 4.33
N GLN A 36 -3.28 -14.85 5.36
CA GLN A 36 -2.42 -14.12 6.27
C GLN A 36 -1.01 -13.90 5.74
N LEU A 37 -0.46 -14.87 5.00
CA LEU A 37 0.92 -14.85 4.55
C LEU A 37 1.12 -14.20 3.19
N VAL A 38 0.12 -14.31 2.29
CA VAL A 38 0.17 -13.65 0.99
C VAL A 38 -0.29 -12.20 1.18
N PRO A 39 0.53 -11.22 0.80
CA PRO A 39 0.11 -9.82 0.91
C PRO A 39 -1.16 -9.54 0.12
N GLU A 40 -2.11 -8.83 0.73
CA GLU A 40 -3.35 -8.43 0.07
C GLU A 40 -3.09 -7.50 -1.11
N HIS A 41 -1.98 -6.77 -1.06
CA HIS A 41 -1.56 -5.82 -2.07
C HIS A 41 -0.18 -6.22 -2.57
N ALA A 42 -0.15 -7.14 -3.54
CA ALA A 42 1.08 -7.78 -4.02
C ALA A 42 2.07 -6.78 -4.64
N TYR A 43 1.58 -5.64 -5.14
CA TYR A 43 2.42 -4.64 -5.79
C TYR A 43 2.84 -3.50 -4.85
N ILE A 44 2.45 -3.56 -3.59
CA ILE A 44 2.73 -2.48 -2.62
C ILE A 44 3.70 -2.99 -1.57
N GLU A 45 4.69 -2.18 -1.23
CA GLU A 45 5.59 -2.44 -0.10
C GLU A 45 5.62 -1.21 0.80
N VAL A 46 5.82 -1.44 2.09
CA VAL A 46 5.98 -0.35 3.06
C VAL A 46 7.47 -0.22 3.36
N VAL A 47 8.01 0.95 3.10
CA VAL A 47 9.43 1.26 3.29
C VAL A 47 9.59 2.09 4.55
N GLU A 48 10.49 1.66 5.45
CA GLU A 48 10.81 2.41 6.65
C GLU A 48 11.78 3.53 6.31
N LYS A 49 11.47 4.74 6.75
CA LYS A 49 12.30 5.94 6.61
C LYS A 49 12.51 6.57 7.98
N ILE A 50 13.45 7.49 8.08
CA ILE A 50 13.72 8.24 9.32
C ILE A 50 12.46 8.99 9.77
N THR A 51 11.68 9.49 8.80
CA THR A 51 10.46 10.26 9.05
C THR A 51 9.21 9.41 9.24
N GLY A 52 9.32 8.09 9.18
CA GLY A 52 8.22 7.15 9.30
C GLY A 52 8.11 6.19 8.12
N SER A 53 7.06 5.38 8.10
CA SER A 53 6.82 4.41 7.04
C SER A 53 6.15 5.08 5.82
N GLN A 54 6.47 4.62 4.64
CA GLN A 54 5.84 5.08 3.41
C GLN A 54 5.49 3.91 2.52
N ALA A 55 4.24 3.85 2.05
CA ALA A 55 3.79 2.84 1.09
C ALA A 55 4.22 3.24 -0.32
N MET A 56 4.82 2.32 -1.03
CA MET A 56 5.37 2.53 -2.38
C MET A 56 4.99 1.37 -3.29
N ILE A 57 4.98 1.63 -4.60
CA ILE A 57 4.83 0.56 -5.56
C ILE A 57 6.13 -0.24 -5.56
N LYS A 58 6.01 -1.54 -5.30
CA LYS A 58 7.14 -2.46 -5.14
C LYS A 58 8.06 -2.43 -6.36
N GLY A 59 9.35 -2.31 -6.11
CA GLY A 59 10.35 -2.25 -7.18
C GLY A 59 10.48 -0.90 -7.87
N THR A 60 9.78 0.12 -7.39
CA THR A 60 9.84 1.49 -7.92
C THR A 60 10.12 2.47 -6.80
N ARG A 61 10.30 3.74 -7.18
CA ARG A 61 10.39 4.84 -6.22
C ARG A 61 9.12 5.69 -6.19
N VAL A 62 8.00 5.11 -6.63
CA VAL A 62 6.72 5.82 -6.73
C VAL A 62 5.88 5.55 -5.49
N PRO A 63 5.66 6.57 -4.63
CA PRO A 63 4.77 6.40 -3.47
C PRO A 63 3.31 6.28 -3.88
N VAL A 64 2.54 5.55 -3.08
CA VAL A 64 1.10 5.44 -3.25
C VAL A 64 0.44 6.83 -3.26
N SER A 65 0.88 7.73 -2.37
CA SER A 65 0.34 9.08 -2.26
C SER A 65 0.45 9.90 -3.54
N ILE A 66 1.52 9.69 -4.31
CA ILE A 66 1.71 10.39 -5.59
C ILE A 66 0.65 9.94 -6.62
N ILE A 67 0.38 8.66 -6.69
CA ILE A 67 -0.65 8.11 -7.58
C ILE A 67 -2.03 8.68 -7.21
N ILE A 68 -2.36 8.67 -5.93
CA ILE A 68 -3.63 9.22 -5.45
C ILE A 68 -3.73 10.72 -5.78
N GLY A 69 -2.64 11.45 -5.65
CA GLY A 69 -2.57 12.87 -6.03
C GLY A 69 -2.93 13.11 -7.49
N TYR A 70 -2.37 12.35 -8.40
CA TYR A 70 -2.69 12.45 -9.83
C TYR A 70 -4.16 12.13 -10.11
N LEU A 71 -4.68 11.08 -9.48
CA LEU A 71 -6.09 10.70 -9.66
C LEU A 71 -7.04 11.81 -9.20
N ARG A 72 -6.70 12.50 -8.11
CA ARG A 72 -7.47 13.66 -7.62
C ARG A 72 -7.41 14.86 -8.56
N MET A 73 -6.35 14.96 -9.36
CA MET A 73 -6.19 16.02 -10.36
C MET A 73 -6.95 15.72 -11.64
N GLY A 74 -7.67 14.61 -11.70
CA GLY A 74 -8.47 14.23 -12.85
C GLY A 74 -7.86 13.17 -13.75
N GLU A 75 -6.68 12.67 -13.43
CA GLU A 75 -6.06 11.58 -14.18
C GLU A 75 -6.79 10.26 -13.93
N THR A 76 -6.75 9.37 -14.90
CA THR A 76 -7.29 8.01 -14.78
C THR A 76 -6.14 7.02 -14.68
N PRO A 77 -6.39 5.79 -14.20
CA PRO A 77 -5.35 4.76 -14.23
C PRO A 77 -4.74 4.57 -15.61
N GLU A 78 -5.58 4.60 -16.64
CA GLU A 78 -5.16 4.44 -18.03
C GLU A 78 -4.27 5.62 -18.48
N SER A 79 -4.66 6.85 -18.18
CA SER A 79 -3.87 8.03 -18.58
C SER A 79 -2.54 8.09 -17.82
N LEU A 80 -2.51 7.64 -16.57
CA LEU A 80 -1.27 7.55 -15.80
C LEU A 80 -0.26 6.64 -16.48
N VAL A 81 -0.69 5.45 -16.87
CA VAL A 81 0.18 4.44 -17.51
C VAL A 81 0.56 4.87 -18.91
N ASP A 82 -0.36 5.47 -19.66
CA ASP A 82 -0.11 5.85 -21.05
C ASP A 82 0.79 7.10 -21.18
N ASN A 83 0.60 8.09 -20.32
CA ASN A 83 1.16 9.43 -20.54
C ASN A 83 2.16 9.90 -19.47
N ILE A 84 2.00 9.49 -18.22
CA ILE A 84 2.74 10.07 -17.09
C ILE A 84 3.78 9.09 -16.55
N LEU A 85 3.37 7.86 -16.27
CA LEU A 85 4.21 6.83 -15.66
C LEU A 85 4.19 5.57 -16.52
N PRO A 86 4.78 5.61 -17.74
CA PRO A 86 4.67 4.51 -18.69
C PRO A 86 5.35 3.22 -18.26
N HIS A 87 6.20 3.28 -17.23
CA HIS A 87 6.84 2.10 -16.66
C HIS A 87 5.96 1.31 -15.71
N LEU A 88 4.80 1.86 -15.33
CA LEU A 88 3.84 1.17 -14.48
C LEU A 88 2.82 0.39 -15.31
N THR A 89 2.22 -0.61 -14.69
CA THR A 89 1.13 -1.38 -15.28
C THR A 89 -0.20 -0.95 -14.66
N LEU A 90 -1.29 -1.22 -15.36
CA LEU A 90 -2.63 -0.99 -14.81
C LEU A 90 -2.85 -1.77 -13.52
N ALA A 91 -2.34 -3.02 -13.46
CA ALA A 91 -2.46 -3.83 -12.25
C ALA A 91 -1.82 -3.15 -11.04
N GLN A 92 -0.66 -2.53 -11.22
CA GLN A 92 0.00 -1.77 -10.15
C GLN A 92 -0.84 -0.58 -9.71
N VAL A 93 -1.40 0.19 -10.64
CA VAL A 93 -2.21 1.36 -10.32
C VAL A 93 -3.51 0.97 -9.63
N TYR A 94 -4.18 -0.08 -10.08
CA TYR A 94 -5.39 -0.57 -9.41
C TYR A 94 -5.10 -1.13 -8.02
N ASP A 95 -3.93 -1.74 -7.82
CA ASP A 95 -3.51 -2.20 -6.49
C ASP A 95 -3.27 -1.02 -5.54
N VAL A 96 -2.74 0.09 -6.06
CA VAL A 96 -2.61 1.34 -5.31
C VAL A 96 -3.97 1.84 -4.83
N LEU A 97 -4.98 1.82 -5.70
CA LEU A 97 -6.35 2.22 -5.33
C LEU A 97 -6.91 1.32 -4.24
N SER A 98 -6.72 0.02 -4.38
CA SER A 98 -7.15 -0.95 -3.37
C SER A 98 -6.46 -0.70 -2.03
N TYR A 99 -5.15 -0.50 -2.05
CA TYR A 99 -4.37 -0.18 -0.86
C TYR A 99 -4.86 1.12 -0.20
N TYR A 100 -5.10 2.15 -1.01
CA TYR A 100 -5.60 3.44 -0.51
C TYR A 100 -6.93 3.26 0.25
N HIS A 101 -7.86 2.49 -0.31
CA HIS A 101 -9.15 2.28 0.34
C HIS A 101 -9.04 1.51 1.66
N ASP A 102 -8.05 0.65 1.79
CA ASP A 102 -7.78 -0.08 3.04
C ASP A 102 -7.01 0.76 4.07
N HIS A 103 -6.30 1.82 3.62
CA HIS A 103 -5.41 2.63 4.46
C HIS A 103 -5.63 4.13 4.24
N GLN A 104 -6.89 4.56 4.09
CA GLN A 104 -7.23 5.94 3.76
C GLN A 104 -6.62 6.96 4.72
N ASP A 105 -6.78 6.74 6.03
CA ASP A 105 -6.31 7.70 7.04
C ASP A 105 -4.80 7.90 6.96
N GLU A 106 -4.05 6.81 6.78
CA GLU A 106 -2.59 6.87 6.67
C GLU A 106 -2.14 7.64 5.43
N ILE A 107 -2.76 7.35 4.28
CA ILE A 107 -2.40 8.00 3.02
C ILE A 107 -2.83 9.47 3.02
N GLU A 108 -4.02 9.78 3.55
CA GLU A 108 -4.47 11.16 3.69
C GLU A 108 -3.52 11.98 4.57
N GLN A 109 -3.08 11.41 5.69
CA GLN A 109 -2.14 12.06 6.59
C GLN A 109 -0.80 12.31 5.91
N GLU A 110 -0.29 11.32 5.18
CA GLU A 110 0.94 11.45 4.41
C GLU A 110 0.84 12.56 3.37
N MET A 111 -0.28 12.65 2.67
CA MET A 111 -0.51 13.69 1.66
C MET A 111 -0.54 15.09 2.28
N ILE A 112 -1.14 15.24 3.46
CA ILE A 112 -1.16 16.51 4.19
C ILE A 112 0.27 16.90 4.59
N GLU A 113 1.02 15.97 5.17
CA GLU A 113 2.41 16.20 5.59
C GLU A 113 3.31 16.59 4.41
N ASN A 114 3.18 15.89 3.30
CA ASN A 114 3.94 16.17 2.10
C ASN A 114 3.61 17.58 1.54
N THR A 115 2.35 17.96 1.57
CA THR A 115 1.91 19.29 1.12
C THR A 115 2.48 20.39 2.00
N GLU A 116 2.44 20.23 3.31
CA GLU A 116 3.00 21.19 4.26
C GLU A 116 4.51 21.32 4.09
N GLU A 117 5.20 20.22 3.95
CA GLU A 117 6.64 20.18 3.76
C GLU A 117 7.05 20.84 2.44
N TYR A 118 6.33 20.54 1.36
CA TYR A 118 6.54 21.16 0.05
C TYR A 118 6.29 22.67 0.13
N GLY A 119 5.19 23.06 0.77
CA GLY A 119 4.84 24.48 0.96
C GLY A 119 5.90 25.24 1.74
N ARG A 120 6.43 24.63 2.79
CA ARG A 120 7.52 25.23 3.59
C ARG A 120 8.80 25.39 2.76
N ALA A 121 9.15 24.37 1.98
CA ALA A 121 10.32 24.44 1.10
C ALA A 121 10.17 25.53 0.05
N TYR A 122 9.00 25.61 -0.58
CA TYR A 122 8.67 26.63 -1.56
C TYR A 122 8.80 28.04 -0.97
N LEU A 123 8.19 28.27 0.19
CA LEU A 123 8.27 29.57 0.88
C LEU A 123 9.70 29.94 1.24
N ARG A 124 10.48 28.97 1.71
CA ARG A 124 11.87 29.19 2.10
C ARG A 124 12.71 29.63 0.91
N GLU A 125 12.54 29.03 -0.25
CA GLU A 125 13.26 29.41 -1.47
C GLU A 125 12.83 30.78 -1.99
N HIS A 126 11.52 31.03 -2.09
CA HIS A 126 11.01 32.26 -2.70
C HIS A 126 11.07 33.47 -1.78
N LEU A 127 10.80 33.30 -0.50
CA LEU A 127 10.91 34.40 0.48
C LEU A 127 12.37 34.73 0.77
N GLY A 128 13.24 33.72 0.76
CA GLY A 128 14.67 33.93 0.92
C GLY A 128 15.26 34.77 -0.20
N GLU A 129 14.86 34.50 -1.44
CA GLU A 129 15.28 35.26 -2.61
C GLU A 129 14.77 36.71 -2.57
N GLU A 130 13.51 36.93 -2.19
CA GLU A 130 12.94 38.26 -2.05
C GLU A 130 13.63 39.07 -0.96
N MET A 131 14.00 38.41 0.14
CA MET A 131 14.73 39.07 1.24
C MET A 131 16.16 39.42 0.84
N ASP A 132 16.80 38.64 -0.02
CA ASP A 132 18.13 38.90 -0.52
C ASP A 132 18.17 40.08 -1.51
N HIS A 133 17.08 40.36 -2.18
CA HIS A 133 16.94 41.48 -3.12
C HIS A 133 16.40 42.76 -2.47
N GLY A 134 15.98 42.65 -1.25
CA GLY A 134 15.45 43.77 -0.49
C GLY A 134 16.55 44.47 0.26
#